data_c095b7a19d8634e4596fd1761b9a39ee
#
_entry.id   c095b7a19d8634e4596fd1761b9a39ee
#
_cell.length_a   1.000
_cell.length_b   1.000
_cell.length_c   1.000
_cell.angle_alpha   90.00
_cell.angle_beta   90.00
_cell.angle_gamma   90.00
#
_symmetry.space_group_name_H-M   'P 1'
#
loop_
_entity.id
_entity.type
_entity.pdbx_description
1 polymer ?
#
loop_
_entity_poly.entity_id
_entity_poly.type
_entity_poly.pdbx_seq_one_letter_code
_entity_poly.pdbx_strand_id
1 'polypeptide(L)'
;DVYKRQVPISIISAVSHARKNSVNIDFLKFIFISIIVGVTCGSVAVSYLEGSTLILIYSIILLFVAAQFFFWQDKWRLSSSFPQNFTGHGFGSAIGFLSVIIGVGGGSISIPILKLYNFEIHKAIGTAAGIGTIVAVPGTIGFMIAGLQNNVDLPLAFGYVSLVGPVSYTHLRAH
;
A
#
# COMPACT_ATOMS: atom_id res chain seq x y z
N ASP A 1 -6.43 -6.02 11.71
CA ASP A 1 -7.42 -6.66 10.82
C ASP A 1 -7.38 -6.19 9.36
N VAL A 2 -6.81 -5.04 9.06
CA VAL A 2 -6.77 -4.48 7.71
C VAL A 2 -5.88 -5.31 6.77
N TYR A 3 -4.70 -5.72 7.21
CA TYR A 3 -3.71 -6.40 6.35
C TYR A 3 -4.08 -7.81 5.91
N LYS A 4 -4.89 -8.53 6.68
CA LYS A 4 -5.33 -9.90 6.35
C LYS A 4 -6.27 -9.97 5.17
N ARG A 5 -7.13 -8.97 5.08
CA ARG A 5 -8.06 -8.84 3.96
C ARG A 5 -7.32 -8.34 2.73
N GLN A 6 -6.24 -7.60 2.95
CA GLN A 6 -5.50 -6.89 1.92
C GLN A 6 -4.72 -7.83 1.01
N VAL A 7 -4.08 -8.88 1.53
CA VAL A 7 -3.29 -9.81 0.71
C VAL A 7 -4.16 -10.52 -0.35
N PRO A 8 -5.24 -11.23 0.01
CA PRO A 8 -6.09 -11.89 -1.00
C PRO A 8 -6.75 -10.92 -1.96
N ILE A 9 -7.26 -9.79 -1.46
CA ILE A 9 -7.93 -8.78 -2.29
C ILE A 9 -6.94 -8.13 -3.25
N SER A 10 -5.73 -7.81 -2.79
CA SER A 10 -4.69 -7.20 -3.64
C SER A 10 -4.24 -8.15 -4.73
N ILE A 11 -4.05 -9.44 -4.44
CA ILE A 11 -3.67 -10.45 -5.42
C ILE A 11 -4.77 -10.61 -6.49
N ILE A 12 -6.03 -10.77 -6.07
CA ILE A 12 -7.16 -10.91 -7.00
C ILE A 12 -7.32 -9.65 -7.86
N SER A 13 -7.19 -8.48 -7.26
CA SER A 13 -7.24 -7.21 -7.96
C SER A 13 -6.09 -7.08 -8.96
N ALA A 14 -4.85 -7.35 -8.55
CA ALA A 14 -3.68 -7.28 -9.41
C ALA A 14 -3.79 -8.26 -10.59
N VAL A 15 -4.22 -9.50 -10.37
CA VAL A 15 -4.44 -10.50 -11.42
C VAL A 15 -5.54 -10.05 -12.39
N SER A 16 -6.65 -9.50 -11.88
CA SER A 16 -7.74 -8.98 -12.71
C SER A 16 -7.28 -7.83 -13.59
N HIS A 17 -6.50 -6.89 -13.07
CA HIS A 17 -5.96 -5.76 -13.81
C HIS A 17 -4.83 -6.17 -14.76
N ALA A 18 -4.00 -7.15 -14.39
CA ALA A 18 -2.97 -7.70 -15.27
C ALA A 18 -3.57 -8.34 -16.52
N ARG A 19 -4.67 -9.11 -16.36
CA ARG A 19 -5.41 -9.69 -17.50
C ARG A 19 -5.97 -8.66 -18.48
N LYS A 20 -6.21 -7.42 -18.02
CA LYS A 20 -6.70 -6.29 -18.84
C LYS A 20 -5.57 -5.44 -19.41
N ASN A 21 -4.30 -5.85 -19.34
CA ASN A 21 -3.13 -5.07 -19.75
C ASN A 21 -3.06 -3.65 -19.14
N SER A 22 -3.69 -3.47 -17.98
CA SER A 22 -3.75 -2.16 -17.29
C SER A 22 -2.59 -1.97 -16.31
N VAL A 23 -1.69 -2.94 -16.18
CA VAL A 23 -0.56 -2.91 -15.25
C VAL A 23 0.73 -2.60 -16.01
N ASN A 24 1.45 -1.58 -15.59
CA ASN A 24 2.79 -1.31 -16.11
C ASN A 24 3.82 -2.18 -15.36
N ILE A 25 4.11 -3.36 -15.92
CA ILE A 25 4.99 -4.36 -15.29
C ILE A 25 6.43 -3.85 -15.19
N ASP A 26 6.93 -3.13 -16.19
CA ASP A 26 8.32 -2.62 -16.17
C ASP A 26 8.50 -1.58 -15.09
N PHE A 27 7.50 -0.72 -14.90
CA PHE A 27 7.47 0.21 -13.78
C PHE A 27 7.44 -0.52 -12.43
N LEU A 28 6.62 -1.55 -12.27
CA LEU A 28 6.57 -2.35 -11.04
C LEU A 28 7.91 -3.01 -10.73
N LYS A 29 8.57 -3.58 -11.73
CA LYS A 29 9.91 -4.17 -11.55
C LYS A 29 10.91 -3.14 -11.08
N PHE A 30 10.88 -1.93 -11.67
CA PHE A 30 11.78 -0.84 -11.31
C PHE A 30 11.64 -0.43 -9.85
N ILE A 31 10.41 -0.25 -9.35
CA ILE A 31 10.18 0.23 -7.97
C ILE A 31 10.07 -0.89 -6.93
N PHE A 32 10.07 -2.17 -7.35
CA PHE A 32 9.83 -3.34 -6.50
C PHE A 32 10.71 -3.35 -5.24
N ILE A 33 12.04 -3.27 -5.42
CA ILE A 33 13.00 -3.31 -4.31
C ILE A 33 12.80 -2.10 -3.40
N SER A 34 12.58 -0.92 -3.99
CA SER A 34 12.40 0.33 -3.24
C SER A 34 11.15 0.28 -2.36
N ILE A 35 10.05 -0.28 -2.86
CA ILE A 35 8.83 -0.49 -2.07
C ILE A 35 9.10 -1.43 -0.91
N ILE A 36 9.78 -2.55 -1.11
CA ILE A 36 10.10 -3.51 -0.04
C ILE A 36 10.93 -2.83 1.05
N VAL A 37 11.95 -2.06 0.68
CA VAL A 37 12.75 -1.29 1.63
C VAL A 37 11.86 -0.32 2.41
N GLY A 38 11.01 0.44 1.73
CA GLY A 38 10.07 1.37 2.36
C GLY A 38 9.10 0.68 3.31
N VAL A 39 8.52 -0.46 2.89
CA VAL A 39 7.60 -1.26 3.73
C VAL A 39 8.30 -1.78 4.97
N THR A 40 9.52 -2.30 4.84
CA THR A 40 10.29 -2.82 5.97
C THR A 40 10.60 -1.70 6.97
N CYS A 41 11.10 -0.57 6.50
CA CYS A 41 11.33 0.61 7.33
C CYS A 41 10.04 1.10 8.00
N GLY A 42 8.93 1.15 7.25
CA GLY A 42 7.63 1.56 7.77
C GLY A 42 7.10 0.61 8.84
N SER A 43 7.23 -0.70 8.65
CA SER A 43 6.82 -1.71 9.64
C SER A 43 7.60 -1.57 10.95
N VAL A 44 8.91 -1.31 10.86
CA VAL A 44 9.75 -1.05 12.03
C VAL A 44 9.33 0.26 12.70
N ALA A 45 9.13 1.34 11.93
CA ALA A 45 8.71 2.62 12.48
C ALA A 45 7.38 2.52 13.24
N VAL A 46 6.39 1.82 12.66
CA VAL A 46 5.07 1.61 13.29
C VAL A 46 5.18 0.90 14.64
N SER A 47 6.17 0.00 14.82
CA SER A 47 6.35 -0.73 16.08
C SER A 47 6.75 0.18 17.26
N TYR A 48 7.34 1.34 16.98
CA TYR A 48 7.78 2.33 17.97
C TYR A 48 6.79 3.49 18.14
N LEU A 49 5.75 3.58 17.31
CA LEU A 49 4.79 4.67 17.37
C LEU A 49 3.57 4.30 18.22
N GLU A 50 3.14 5.22 19.06
CA GLU A 50 1.89 5.10 19.82
C GLU A 50 0.68 5.22 18.87
N GLY A 51 -0.42 4.54 19.22
CA GLY A 51 -1.64 4.54 18.44
C GLY A 51 -2.21 5.94 18.18
N SER A 52 -2.09 6.86 19.14
CA SER A 52 -2.49 8.27 19.01
C SER A 52 -1.72 8.99 17.89
N THR A 53 -0.42 8.79 17.83
CA THR A 53 0.47 9.36 16.81
C THR A 53 0.15 8.78 15.43
N LEU A 54 -0.13 7.48 15.34
CA LEU A 54 -0.53 6.82 14.09
C LEU A 54 -1.84 7.39 13.55
N ILE A 55 -2.86 7.61 14.42
CA ILE A 55 -4.13 8.23 14.04
C ILE A 55 -3.91 9.64 13.52
N LEU A 56 -3.05 10.42 14.15
CA LEU A 56 -2.75 11.78 13.72
C LEU A 56 -2.07 11.80 12.35
N ILE A 57 -1.04 10.98 12.14
CA ILE A 57 -0.36 10.85 10.85
C ILE A 57 -1.34 10.41 9.76
N TYR A 58 -2.17 9.40 10.05
CA TYR A 58 -3.20 8.91 9.14
C TYR A 58 -4.17 10.03 8.74
N SER A 59 -4.65 10.80 9.71
CA SER A 59 -5.60 11.90 9.47
C SER A 59 -5.00 13.00 8.60
N ILE A 60 -3.74 13.38 8.84
CA ILE A 60 -3.03 14.37 8.02
C ILE A 60 -2.88 13.89 6.58
N ILE A 61 -2.47 12.63 6.39
CA ILE A 61 -2.28 12.06 5.05
C ILE A 61 -3.62 11.96 4.31
N LEU A 62 -4.69 11.53 4.99
CA LEU A 62 -6.02 11.50 4.39
C LEU A 62 -6.50 12.90 3.98
N LEU A 63 -6.28 13.90 4.83
CA LEU A 63 -6.63 15.28 4.50
C LEU A 63 -5.85 15.78 3.27
N PHE A 64 -4.57 15.44 3.19
CA PHE A 64 -3.73 15.80 2.04
C PHE A 64 -4.22 15.10 0.76
N VAL A 65 -4.53 13.80 0.82
CA VAL A 65 -5.07 13.04 -0.33
C VAL A 65 -6.44 13.58 -0.74
N ALA A 66 -7.33 13.88 0.22
CA ALA A 66 -8.63 14.48 -0.07
C ALA A 66 -8.50 15.86 -0.72
N ALA A 67 -7.61 16.72 -0.20
CA ALA A 67 -7.31 18.02 -0.78
C ALA A 67 -6.76 17.87 -2.21
N GLN A 68 -5.89 16.90 -2.44
CA GLN A 68 -5.34 16.62 -3.76
C GLN A 68 -6.46 16.23 -4.76
N PHE A 69 -7.38 15.35 -4.37
CA PHE A 69 -8.51 15.00 -5.24
C PHE A 69 -9.46 16.16 -5.50
N PHE A 70 -9.64 17.06 -4.53
CA PHE A 70 -10.55 18.19 -4.65
C PHE A 70 -9.95 19.34 -5.47
N PHE A 71 -8.69 19.69 -5.22
CA PHE A 71 -8.06 20.86 -5.84
C PHE A 71 -7.28 20.54 -7.12
N TRP A 72 -6.76 19.30 -7.29
CA TRP A 72 -5.91 18.93 -8.41
C TRP A 72 -6.66 18.13 -9.47
N GLN A 73 -7.59 18.80 -10.11
CA GLN A 73 -8.18 18.27 -11.34
C GLN A 73 -7.16 18.41 -12.49
N ASP A 74 -6.79 17.30 -13.11
CA ASP A 74 -6.07 17.09 -14.41
C ASP A 74 -5.04 18.14 -14.91
N LYS A 75 -4.91 19.31 -14.28
CA LYS A 75 -4.08 20.44 -14.74
C LYS A 75 -2.63 20.39 -14.24
N TRP A 76 -2.34 19.64 -13.19
CA TRP A 76 -1.02 19.63 -12.57
C TRP A 76 -0.28 18.33 -12.93
N ARG A 77 0.61 18.43 -13.90
CA ARG A 77 1.56 17.39 -14.27
C ARG A 77 2.94 17.83 -13.83
N LEU A 78 3.59 17.05 -12.96
CA LEU A 78 4.96 17.35 -12.52
C LEU A 78 5.96 17.06 -13.64
N SER A 79 5.73 15.98 -14.41
CA SER A 79 6.59 15.58 -15.52
C SER A 79 5.83 14.69 -16.49
N SER A 80 6.32 14.59 -17.72
CA SER A 80 5.77 13.70 -18.76
C SER A 80 6.08 12.22 -18.52
N SER A 81 7.07 11.90 -17.67
CA SER A 81 7.47 10.54 -17.34
C SER A 81 7.93 10.44 -15.88
N PHE A 82 7.74 9.27 -15.28
CA PHE A 82 8.25 8.97 -13.94
C PHE A 82 9.78 8.91 -13.97
N PRO A 83 10.49 9.54 -13.01
CA PRO A 83 11.93 9.52 -12.96
C PRO A 83 12.43 8.08 -12.73
N GLN A 84 13.27 7.58 -13.66
CA GLN A 84 13.89 6.26 -13.56
C GLN A 84 15.27 6.30 -12.88
N ASN A 85 15.56 7.37 -12.16
CA ASN A 85 16.82 7.59 -11.45
C ASN A 85 16.65 7.29 -9.95
N PHE A 86 17.65 7.64 -9.17
CA PHE A 86 17.65 7.51 -7.70
C PHE A 86 16.42 8.17 -7.04
N THR A 87 15.93 9.28 -7.60
CA THR A 87 14.69 9.92 -7.17
C THR A 87 13.46 9.03 -7.33
N GLY A 88 13.38 8.21 -8.39
CA GLY A 88 12.31 7.24 -8.58
C GLY A 88 12.30 6.15 -7.51
N HIS A 89 13.48 5.68 -7.11
CA HIS A 89 13.61 4.75 -5.99
C HIS A 89 13.21 5.39 -4.66
N GLY A 90 13.50 6.68 -4.45
CA GLY A 90 13.03 7.45 -3.31
C GLY A 90 11.49 7.51 -3.23
N PHE A 91 10.83 7.77 -4.36
CA PHE A 91 9.36 7.72 -4.42
C PHE A 91 8.80 6.34 -4.14
N GLY A 92 9.43 5.27 -4.67
CA GLY A 92 9.03 3.90 -4.38
C GLY A 92 9.12 3.57 -2.89
N SER A 93 10.22 3.94 -2.23
CA SER A 93 10.39 3.78 -0.78
C SER A 93 9.37 4.60 0.03
N ALA A 94 9.12 5.85 -0.37
CA ALA A 94 8.11 6.68 0.29
C ALA A 94 6.70 6.09 0.16
N ILE A 95 6.33 5.58 -1.01
CA ILE A 95 5.05 4.89 -1.23
C ILE A 95 4.95 3.67 -0.30
N GLY A 96 5.98 2.83 -0.24
CA GLY A 96 5.99 1.65 0.63
C GLY A 96 5.88 2.02 2.10
N PHE A 97 6.67 2.98 2.56
CA PHE A 97 6.68 3.47 3.94
C PHE A 97 5.32 4.04 4.38
N LEU A 98 4.79 4.99 3.60
CA LEU A 98 3.50 5.61 3.90
C LEU A 98 2.34 4.61 3.82
N SER A 99 2.40 3.67 2.86
CA SER A 99 1.36 2.65 2.72
C SER A 99 1.23 1.75 3.94
N VAL A 100 2.35 1.43 4.60
CA VAL A 100 2.35 0.64 5.83
C VAL A 100 1.81 1.45 7.00
N ILE A 101 2.23 2.69 7.16
CA ILE A 101 1.77 3.57 8.26
C ILE A 101 0.26 3.78 8.17
N ILE A 102 -0.26 4.00 6.98
CA ILE A 102 -1.70 4.24 6.75
C ILE A 102 -2.51 2.93 6.82
N GLY A 103 -1.89 1.79 6.52
CA GLY A 103 -2.60 0.52 6.48
C GLY A 103 -3.54 0.32 5.28
N VAL A 104 -3.43 1.12 4.23
CA VAL A 104 -4.40 1.15 3.10
C VAL A 104 -3.87 0.48 1.82
N GLY A 105 -2.73 -0.20 1.87
CA GLY A 105 -2.25 -1.04 0.77
C GLY A 105 -1.81 -0.34 -0.50
N GLY A 106 -1.16 0.78 -0.38
CA GLY A 106 -0.44 1.41 -1.48
C GLY A 106 -1.29 2.06 -2.58
N GLY A 107 -2.49 1.57 -2.86
CA GLY A 107 -3.32 2.04 -3.96
C GLY A 107 -3.73 3.50 -3.84
N SER A 108 -4.20 3.91 -2.68
CA SER A 108 -4.71 5.27 -2.45
C SER A 108 -3.65 6.36 -2.61
N ILE A 109 -2.40 6.06 -2.28
CA ILE A 109 -1.27 6.99 -2.41
C ILE A 109 -0.67 6.91 -3.81
N SER A 110 -0.57 5.71 -4.37
CA SER A 110 0.09 5.50 -5.66
C SER A 110 -0.69 6.11 -6.82
N ILE A 111 -2.03 6.03 -6.81
CA ILE A 111 -2.86 6.57 -7.90
C ILE A 111 -2.62 8.07 -8.10
N PRO A 112 -2.73 8.93 -7.05
CA PRO A 112 -2.43 10.36 -7.19
C PRO A 112 -1.02 10.62 -7.70
N ILE A 113 -0.01 9.91 -7.15
CA ILE A 113 1.39 10.08 -7.56
C ILE A 113 1.58 9.70 -9.04
N LEU A 114 1.05 8.56 -9.48
CA LEU A 114 1.14 8.12 -10.87
C LEU A 114 0.45 9.10 -11.83
N LYS A 115 -0.67 9.70 -11.42
CA LYS A 115 -1.35 10.74 -12.21
C LYS A 115 -0.49 11.99 -12.39
N LEU A 116 0.25 12.42 -11.37
CA LEU A 116 1.18 13.54 -11.49
C LEU A 116 2.27 13.30 -12.54
N TYR A 117 2.61 12.03 -12.82
CA TYR A 117 3.58 11.61 -13.83
C TYR A 117 2.93 11.14 -15.14
N ASN A 118 1.74 11.66 -15.45
CA ASN A 118 1.05 11.44 -16.72
C ASN A 118 0.61 10.00 -17.03
N PHE A 119 0.44 9.15 -16.01
CA PHE A 119 -0.19 7.85 -16.20
C PHE A 119 -1.67 8.02 -16.51
N GLU A 120 -2.16 7.30 -17.52
CA GLU A 120 -3.60 7.16 -17.77
C GLU A 120 -4.28 6.56 -16.54
N ILE A 121 -5.49 7.02 -16.21
CA ILE A 121 -6.19 6.61 -14.98
C ILE A 121 -6.33 5.08 -14.87
N HIS A 122 -6.66 4.39 -15.96
CA HIS A 122 -6.78 2.93 -15.95
C HIS A 122 -5.45 2.22 -15.69
N LYS A 123 -4.35 2.73 -16.26
CA LYS A 123 -2.99 2.23 -16.01
C LYS A 123 -2.52 2.57 -14.60
N ALA A 124 -2.85 3.76 -14.10
CA ALA A 124 -2.54 4.15 -12.72
C ALA A 124 -3.23 3.23 -11.71
N ILE A 125 -4.54 2.94 -11.89
CA ILE A 125 -5.30 2.04 -11.01
C ILE A 125 -4.74 0.61 -11.07
N GLY A 126 -4.50 0.07 -12.28
CA GLY A 126 -3.95 -1.27 -12.44
C GLY A 126 -2.56 -1.42 -11.83
N THR A 127 -1.68 -0.43 -12.06
CA THR A 127 -0.32 -0.41 -11.50
C THR A 127 -0.36 -0.25 -9.97
N ALA A 128 -1.26 0.59 -9.45
CA ALA A 128 -1.46 0.76 -8.02
C ALA A 128 -1.97 -0.52 -7.33
N ALA A 129 -2.80 -1.33 -7.99
CA ALA A 129 -3.19 -2.65 -7.50
C ALA A 129 -1.98 -3.60 -7.40
N GLY A 130 -1.06 -3.54 -8.38
CA GLY A 130 0.22 -4.26 -8.34
C GLY A 130 1.11 -3.79 -7.17
N ILE A 131 1.24 -2.49 -6.96
CA ILE A 131 1.95 -1.91 -5.81
C ILE A 131 1.32 -2.40 -4.51
N GLY A 132 -0.01 -2.39 -4.41
CA GLY A 132 -0.73 -2.90 -3.25
C GLY A 132 -0.38 -4.34 -2.89
N THR A 133 -0.20 -5.21 -3.89
CA THR A 133 0.23 -6.60 -3.68
C THR A 133 1.67 -6.67 -3.16
N ILE A 134 2.57 -5.87 -3.74
CA ILE A 134 3.98 -5.80 -3.30
C ILE A 134 4.08 -5.29 -1.85
N VAL A 135 3.23 -4.34 -1.45
CA VAL A 135 3.18 -3.81 -0.08
C VAL A 135 2.56 -4.81 0.89
N ALA A 136 1.49 -5.51 0.48
CA ALA A 136 0.68 -6.34 1.37
C ALA A 136 1.47 -7.53 1.94
N VAL A 137 2.30 -8.19 1.12
CA VAL A 137 3.04 -9.38 1.56
C VAL A 137 4.09 -9.04 2.62
N PRO A 138 5.08 -8.17 2.36
CA PRO A 138 6.09 -7.84 3.37
C PRO A 138 5.49 -7.03 4.54
N GLY A 139 4.45 -6.22 4.31
CA GLY A 139 3.73 -5.52 5.37
C GLY A 139 3.09 -6.48 6.37
N THR A 140 2.42 -7.53 5.88
CA THR A 140 1.84 -8.57 6.76
C THR A 140 2.92 -9.26 7.58
N ILE A 141 4.03 -9.64 6.97
CA ILE A 141 5.17 -10.28 7.67
C ILE A 141 5.73 -9.32 8.73
N GLY A 142 5.93 -8.04 8.39
CA GLY A 142 6.41 -7.02 9.32
C GLY A 142 5.52 -6.87 10.55
N PHE A 143 4.18 -6.84 10.36
CA PHE A 143 3.23 -6.78 11.49
C PHE A 143 3.16 -8.07 12.31
N MET A 144 3.37 -9.23 11.70
CA MET A 144 3.51 -10.49 12.44
C MET A 144 4.73 -10.44 13.37
N ILE A 145 5.87 -10.04 12.86
CA ILE A 145 7.11 -9.93 13.65
C ILE A 145 6.98 -8.89 14.75
N ALA A 146 6.47 -7.71 14.43
CA ALA A 146 6.27 -6.62 15.39
C ALA A 146 5.33 -7.03 16.55
N GLY A 147 4.26 -7.76 16.23
CA GLY A 147 3.32 -8.24 17.26
C GLY A 147 3.90 -9.33 18.15
N LEU A 148 4.76 -10.19 17.62
CA LEU A 148 5.48 -11.20 18.41
C LEU A 148 6.48 -10.56 19.38
N GLN A 149 7.17 -9.51 18.97
CA GLN A 149 8.12 -8.77 19.81
C GLN A 149 7.44 -8.04 20.98
N ASN A 150 6.21 -7.57 20.78
CA ASN A 150 5.47 -6.84 21.83
C ASN A 150 4.58 -7.75 22.70
N ASN A 151 4.77 -9.09 22.66
CA ASN A 151 4.00 -10.07 23.45
C ASN A 151 2.48 -9.85 23.41
N VAL A 152 1.95 -9.56 22.24
CA VAL A 152 0.51 -9.34 22.05
C VAL A 152 -0.18 -10.70 21.95
N ASP A 153 -0.64 -11.21 23.10
CA ASP A 153 -1.44 -12.44 23.21
C ASP A 153 -2.90 -12.15 22.86
N LEU A 154 -3.21 -12.18 21.56
CA LEU A 154 -4.60 -12.17 21.09
C LEU A 154 -5.01 -13.60 20.71
N PRO A 155 -6.18 -14.10 21.16
CA PRO A 155 -6.64 -15.43 20.83
C PRO A 155 -6.79 -15.58 19.30
N LEU A 156 -6.20 -16.66 18.76
CA LEU A 156 -6.18 -16.97 17.32
C LEU A 156 -5.47 -15.88 16.45
N ALA A 157 -4.42 -15.26 16.98
CA ALA A 157 -3.59 -14.30 16.25
C ALA A 157 -2.11 -14.70 16.29
N PHE A 158 -1.39 -14.41 15.22
CA PHE A 158 0.06 -14.43 15.18
C PHE A 158 0.57 -12.97 15.16
N GLY A 159 1.05 -12.51 16.31
CA GLY A 159 1.41 -11.11 16.52
C GLY A 159 0.18 -10.19 16.34
N TYR A 160 0.33 -9.12 15.58
CA TYR A 160 -0.79 -8.23 15.26
C TYR A 160 -1.73 -8.78 14.16
N VAL A 161 -1.48 -10.00 13.66
CA VAL A 161 -2.27 -10.62 12.57
C VAL A 161 -3.14 -11.75 13.13
N SER A 162 -4.49 -11.60 13.24
CA SER A 162 -5.44 -12.65 13.66
C SER A 162 -5.81 -13.61 12.52
N LEU A 163 -5.89 -14.88 12.73
CA LEU A 163 -6.20 -15.92 11.73
C LEU A 163 -7.69 -15.99 11.34
N VAL A 164 -8.57 -15.42 12.16
CA VAL A 164 -10.04 -15.49 11.96
C VAL A 164 -10.54 -14.57 10.83
N GLY A 165 -9.80 -13.51 10.50
CA GLY A 165 -10.21 -12.54 9.50
C GLY A 165 -10.42 -13.08 8.08
N PRO A 166 -9.53 -13.91 7.51
CA PRO A 166 -9.71 -14.48 6.17
C PRO A 166 -10.89 -15.44 6.07
N VAL A 167 -11.19 -16.21 7.13
CA VAL A 167 -12.24 -17.23 7.13
C VAL A 167 -13.63 -16.60 7.04
N SER A 168 -13.89 -15.53 7.77
CA SER A 168 -15.19 -14.84 7.73
C SER A 168 -15.49 -14.17 6.39
N TYR A 169 -14.45 -13.80 5.60
CA TYR A 169 -14.66 -13.13 4.31
C TYR A 169 -14.97 -14.11 3.17
N THR A 170 -14.43 -15.31 3.23
CA THR A 170 -14.74 -16.36 2.24
C THR A 170 -16.17 -16.86 2.39
N HIS A 171 -16.71 -16.90 3.61
CA HIS A 171 -18.09 -17.32 3.86
C HIS A 171 -19.14 -16.27 3.44
N LEU A 172 -18.85 -14.97 3.55
CA LEU A 172 -19.79 -13.91 3.16
C LEU A 172 -19.97 -13.75 1.65
N ARG A 173 -19.09 -14.32 0.83
CA ARG A 173 -19.16 -14.26 -0.63
C ARG A 173 -19.81 -15.52 -1.26
N ALA A 174 -20.18 -16.50 -0.45
CA ALA A 174 -20.82 -17.74 -0.89
C ALA A 174 -22.37 -17.65 -0.86
N HIS A 175 -22.93 -16.51 -0.52
CA HIS A 175 -24.34 -16.14 -0.61
C HIS A 175 -24.43 -14.85 -1.45
#